data_a2cb96a874c6fe7b133eb0c1ab1d8688
#
_entry.id   a2cb96a874c6fe7b133eb0c1ab1d8688
#
_cell.length_a   1.000
_cell.length_b   1.000
_cell.length_c   1.000
_cell.angle_alpha   90.00
_cell.angle_beta   90.00
_cell.angle_gamma   90.00
#
_symmetry.space_group_name_H-M   'P 1'
#
loop_
_entity.id
_entity.type
_entity.pdbx_description
1 polymer ?
#
loop_
_entity_poly.entity_id
_entity_poly.type
_entity_poly.pdbx_seq_one_letter_code
_entity_poly.pdbx_strand_id
1 'polypeptide(L)'
;LEQFELTVLLEHKAASGFLGAPGVSYVIKTNKGSILFDLGFGSEMPALAHNAAKLNFKLNQVDALVISHLHPDHMGGFKAFRNNQIAIPPAFGKGDGMACFAPAEVGGDGFETKIVQGPRMLPAGIASTGPLSRSLFFMGLTEEQAIVARLKHKGMVVITGCGHPTIETIIQMAKRLSDDPIYAIGGGLHFPVTDSPLRKPGLKVQMIWGTGKPPWQKITEQDLEQTIENLNAVCPKHIFLSPHDTCDYALQRFKTSLNCQTHILESGVTYSF
;
A
#
# COMPACT_ATOMS: atom_id res chain seq x y z
N LEU A 1 3.56 -16.59 11.98
CA LEU A 1 2.60 -15.81 12.77
C LEU A 1 1.34 -16.63 12.99
N GLU A 2 0.61 -16.37 14.09
CA GLU A 2 -0.65 -17.04 14.38
C GLU A 2 -1.86 -16.18 14.01
N GLN A 3 -1.70 -14.87 13.96
CA GLN A 3 -2.73 -13.91 13.58
C GLN A 3 -2.14 -12.77 12.76
N PHE A 4 -2.99 -12.19 11.91
CA PHE A 4 -2.72 -11.01 11.13
C PHE A 4 -3.99 -10.15 11.07
N GLU A 5 -3.86 -8.89 11.40
CA GLU A 5 -4.94 -7.92 11.35
C GLU A 5 -4.48 -6.70 10.54
N LEU A 6 -5.32 -6.28 9.61
CA LEU A 6 -5.14 -5.10 8.76
C LEU A 6 -6.26 -4.12 9.08
N THR A 7 -5.96 -3.03 9.77
CA THR A 7 -6.89 -1.92 10.00
C THR A 7 -6.59 -0.79 9.02
N VAL A 8 -7.57 -0.42 8.22
CA VAL A 8 -7.44 0.64 7.22
C VAL A 8 -7.68 1.99 7.86
N LEU A 9 -6.61 2.76 8.10
CA LEU A 9 -6.72 4.15 8.57
C LEU A 9 -7.13 5.09 7.46
N LEU A 10 -6.59 4.88 6.24
CA LEU A 10 -6.86 5.73 5.08
C LEU A 10 -6.93 4.91 3.80
N GLU A 11 -7.97 5.17 3.03
CA GLU A 11 -8.20 4.74 1.66
C GLU A 11 -9.08 5.75 0.93
N HIS A 12 -9.17 5.63 -0.41
CA HIS A 12 -10.03 6.50 -1.21
C HIS A 12 -11.52 6.33 -0.87
N LYS A 13 -11.95 5.09 -0.59
CA LYS A 13 -13.30 4.77 -0.09
C LYS A 13 -13.28 4.69 1.43
N ALA A 14 -14.44 4.94 2.06
CA ALA A 14 -14.55 4.94 3.50
C ALA A 14 -15.89 4.35 3.97
N ALA A 15 -15.86 3.63 5.07
CA ALA A 15 -17.05 3.19 5.78
C ALA A 15 -17.80 4.39 6.41
N SER A 16 -19.05 4.17 6.80
CA SER A 16 -19.89 5.22 7.40
C SER A 16 -19.22 5.91 8.58
N GLY A 17 -19.16 7.22 8.51
CA GLY A 17 -18.56 8.07 9.53
C GLY A 17 -17.04 8.19 9.48
N PHE A 18 -16.36 7.56 8.53
CA PHE A 18 -14.95 7.78 8.20
C PHE A 18 -14.81 8.65 6.96
N LEU A 19 -13.60 9.15 6.71
CA LEU A 19 -13.29 9.99 5.57
C LEU A 19 -12.38 9.22 4.60
N GLY A 20 -12.70 9.28 3.31
CA GLY A 20 -11.84 8.82 2.24
C GLY A 20 -10.96 9.95 1.71
N ALA A 21 -9.74 9.62 1.27
CA ALA A 21 -8.86 10.52 0.53
C ALA A 21 -7.91 9.70 -0.35
N PRO A 22 -7.29 10.31 -1.37
CA PRO A 22 -6.21 9.66 -2.11
C PRO A 22 -5.07 9.23 -1.19
N GLY A 23 -4.40 8.12 -1.52
CA GLY A 23 -3.32 7.54 -0.72
C GLY A 23 -3.80 6.53 0.30
N VAL A 24 -2.85 5.86 0.93
CA VAL A 24 -3.12 4.76 1.86
C VAL A 24 -2.39 4.93 3.20
N SER A 25 -3.00 4.37 4.25
CA SER A 25 -2.35 4.18 5.55
C SER A 25 -3.02 3.01 6.26
N TYR A 26 -2.22 2.02 6.67
CA TYR A 26 -2.71 0.80 7.30
C TYR A 26 -2.00 0.53 8.62
N VAL A 27 -2.73 0.16 9.66
CA VAL A 27 -2.14 -0.48 10.85
C VAL A 27 -2.17 -1.99 10.65
N ILE A 28 -1.01 -2.62 10.72
CA ILE A 28 -0.88 -4.06 10.60
C ILE A 28 -0.40 -4.60 11.93
N LYS A 29 -1.23 -5.46 12.52
CA LYS A 29 -0.99 -6.08 13.82
C LYS A 29 -0.86 -7.59 13.69
N THR A 30 0.08 -8.15 14.40
CA THR A 30 0.30 -9.59 14.51
C THR A 30 0.42 -10.00 15.99
N ASN A 31 0.56 -11.31 16.26
CA ASN A 31 0.91 -11.77 17.59
C ASN A 31 2.35 -11.44 18.05
N LYS A 32 3.15 -10.74 17.21
CA LYS A 32 4.54 -10.33 17.52
C LYS A 32 4.76 -8.82 17.54
N GLY A 33 3.69 -8.03 17.40
CA GLY A 33 3.76 -6.57 17.40
C GLY A 33 2.92 -5.94 16.30
N SER A 34 3.18 -4.68 16.00
CA SER A 34 2.41 -3.91 15.02
C SER A 34 3.27 -2.90 14.26
N ILE A 35 2.88 -2.58 13.03
CA ILE A 35 3.49 -1.53 12.22
C ILE A 35 2.43 -0.60 11.66
N LEU A 36 2.83 0.66 11.40
CA LEU A 36 2.11 1.56 10.53
C LEU A 36 2.70 1.44 9.12
N PHE A 37 1.87 1.19 8.12
CA PHE A 37 2.26 1.09 6.73
C PHE A 37 1.68 2.26 5.95
N ASP A 38 2.54 3.15 5.46
CA ASP A 38 2.25 4.41 4.76
C ASP A 38 1.48 5.47 5.57
N LEU A 39 1.48 6.71 5.07
CA LEU A 39 0.97 7.90 5.75
C LEU A 39 -0.02 8.73 4.92
N GLY A 40 -0.43 8.24 3.73
CA GLY A 40 -1.25 9.04 2.83
C GLY A 40 -0.61 10.39 2.53
N PHE A 41 -1.45 11.42 2.38
CA PHE A 41 -1.01 12.82 2.28
C PHE A 41 -0.70 13.48 3.63
N GLY A 42 -0.62 12.71 4.72
CA GLY A 42 -0.29 13.23 6.04
C GLY A 42 -1.25 14.30 6.51
N SER A 43 -0.71 15.45 6.93
CA SER A 43 -1.50 16.60 7.38
C SER A 43 -2.03 17.51 6.26
N GLU A 44 -1.63 17.27 5.01
CA GLU A 44 -2.15 18.02 3.86
C GLU A 44 -3.63 17.70 3.57
N MET A 45 -4.12 16.55 4.06
CA MET A 45 -5.51 16.15 3.97
C MET A 45 -6.03 15.74 5.36
N PRO A 46 -7.27 16.14 5.75
CA PRO A 46 -7.77 15.90 7.11
C PRO A 46 -8.16 14.45 7.39
N ALA A 47 -8.36 13.63 6.36
CA ALA A 47 -8.95 12.30 6.46
C ALA A 47 -8.16 11.37 7.39
N LEU A 48 -6.83 11.30 7.23
CA LEU A 48 -5.99 10.42 8.05
C LEU A 48 -6.07 10.78 9.54
N ALA A 49 -5.95 12.05 9.89
CA ALA A 49 -6.04 12.51 11.29
C ALA A 49 -7.44 12.28 11.88
N HIS A 50 -8.50 12.54 11.11
CA HIS A 50 -9.88 12.28 11.51
C HIS A 50 -10.12 10.78 11.79
N ASN A 51 -9.71 9.92 10.88
CA ASN A 51 -9.92 8.48 10.99
C ASN A 51 -9.12 7.88 12.15
N ALA A 52 -7.86 8.31 12.31
CA ALA A 52 -7.03 7.91 13.44
C ALA A 52 -7.63 8.30 14.79
N ALA A 53 -8.16 9.53 14.91
CA ALA A 53 -8.84 9.97 16.13
C ALA A 53 -10.07 9.10 16.43
N LYS A 54 -10.85 8.76 15.40
CA LYS A 54 -12.04 7.92 15.55
C LYS A 54 -11.72 6.47 15.94
N LEU A 55 -10.59 5.93 15.47
CA LEU A 55 -10.06 4.61 15.83
C LEU A 55 -9.23 4.64 17.12
N ASN A 56 -9.09 5.82 17.78
CA ASN A 56 -8.21 6.04 18.92
C ASN A 56 -6.75 5.62 18.64
N PHE A 57 -6.31 5.76 17.38
CA PHE A 57 -4.95 5.43 16.98
C PHE A 57 -3.95 6.52 17.37
N LYS A 58 -2.82 6.10 17.92
CA LYS A 58 -1.63 6.91 18.20
C LYS A 58 -0.38 6.18 17.73
N LEU A 59 0.64 6.93 17.32
CA LEU A 59 1.88 6.36 16.78
C LEU A 59 2.60 5.44 17.78
N ASN A 60 2.52 5.73 19.07
CA ASN A 60 3.12 4.91 20.14
C ASN A 60 2.47 3.52 20.31
N GLN A 61 1.44 3.20 19.55
CA GLN A 61 0.79 1.88 19.53
C GLN A 61 1.41 0.93 18.51
N VAL A 62 2.39 1.39 17.73
CA VAL A 62 3.09 0.58 16.75
C VAL A 62 4.60 0.59 17.00
N ASP A 63 5.28 -0.49 16.61
CA ASP A 63 6.71 -0.69 16.84
C ASP A 63 7.59 -0.01 15.78
N ALA A 64 7.02 0.27 14.60
CA ALA A 64 7.71 0.92 13.51
C ALA A 64 6.76 1.52 12.47
N LEU A 65 7.29 2.48 11.71
CA LEU A 65 6.73 2.96 10.46
C LEU A 65 7.40 2.23 9.30
N VAL A 66 6.62 1.85 8.29
CA VAL A 66 7.12 1.28 7.03
C VAL A 66 6.53 2.09 5.89
N ILE A 67 7.38 2.63 5.03
CA ILE A 67 6.97 3.36 3.82
C ILE A 67 7.14 2.45 2.62
N SER A 68 6.05 2.22 1.89
CA SER A 68 6.08 1.38 0.69
C SER A 68 6.96 1.98 -0.40
N HIS A 69 6.79 3.26 -0.70
CA HIS A 69 7.57 4.05 -1.67
C HIS A 69 7.42 5.56 -1.40
N LEU A 70 8.31 6.36 -2.01
CA LEU A 70 8.42 7.78 -1.70
C LEU A 70 7.54 8.68 -2.60
N HIS A 71 6.28 8.31 -2.84
CA HIS A 71 5.31 9.21 -3.48
C HIS A 71 4.51 10.03 -2.44
N PRO A 72 3.98 11.20 -2.84
CA PRO A 72 3.31 12.12 -1.88
C PRO A 72 2.17 11.49 -1.08
N ASP A 73 1.43 10.60 -1.70
CA ASP A 73 0.26 9.91 -1.14
C ASP A 73 0.60 8.69 -0.27
N HIS A 74 1.90 8.49 0.02
CA HIS A 74 2.42 7.44 0.90
C HIS A 74 3.35 7.96 1.99
N MET A 75 4.07 9.06 1.75
CA MET A 75 5.09 9.55 2.67
C MET A 75 4.70 10.80 3.47
N GLY A 76 3.44 11.26 3.34
CA GLY A 76 2.92 12.39 4.14
C GLY A 76 2.68 13.68 3.39
N GLY A 77 2.57 13.66 2.04
CA GLY A 77 2.13 14.78 1.22
C GLY A 77 3.16 15.36 0.25
N PHE A 78 2.74 16.34 -0.53
CA PHE A 78 3.59 17.01 -1.52
C PHE A 78 4.75 17.80 -0.90
N LYS A 79 4.54 18.39 0.28
CA LYS A 79 5.62 19.08 1.00
C LYS A 79 6.68 18.09 1.48
N ALA A 80 6.24 16.95 2.02
CA ALA A 80 7.10 15.84 2.41
C ALA A 80 7.96 15.36 1.22
N PHE A 81 7.31 15.10 0.08
CA PHE A 81 7.96 14.68 -1.15
C PHE A 81 9.00 15.68 -1.65
N ARG A 82 8.66 16.99 -1.75
CA ARG A 82 9.59 18.02 -2.22
C ARG A 82 10.80 18.21 -1.32
N ASN A 83 10.64 17.98 -0.03
CA ASN A 83 11.72 18.13 0.95
C ASN A 83 12.48 16.80 1.17
N ASN A 84 12.09 15.74 0.49
CA ASN A 84 12.58 14.37 0.72
C ASN A 84 12.55 13.99 2.21
N GLN A 85 11.41 14.21 2.86
CA GLN A 85 11.24 14.08 4.30
C GLN A 85 9.88 13.49 4.64
N ILE A 86 9.84 12.45 5.45
CA ILE A 86 8.58 11.85 5.91
C ILE A 86 7.85 12.85 6.81
N ALA A 87 6.54 12.99 6.66
CA ALA A 87 5.74 13.87 7.49
C ALA A 87 4.50 13.17 8.05
N ILE A 88 4.41 13.10 9.38
CA ILE A 88 3.25 12.56 10.08
C ILE A 88 2.26 13.66 10.47
N PRO A 89 0.95 13.35 10.57
CA PRO A 89 0.00 14.27 11.16
C PRO A 89 0.35 14.54 12.63
N PRO A 90 0.34 15.81 13.09
CA PRO A 90 0.61 16.14 14.50
C PRO A 90 -0.29 15.39 15.50
N ALA A 91 -1.50 15.01 15.08
CA ALA A 91 -2.43 14.22 15.88
C ALA A 91 -1.92 12.81 16.25
N PHE A 92 -0.94 12.28 15.51
CA PHE A 92 -0.33 10.97 15.79
C PHE A 92 0.67 11.01 16.95
N GLY A 93 1.19 12.19 17.30
CA GLY A 93 2.32 12.39 18.19
C GLY A 93 3.63 12.55 17.43
N LYS A 94 4.76 12.31 18.09
CA LYS A 94 6.10 12.42 17.51
C LYS A 94 6.69 11.06 17.23
N GLY A 95 7.57 10.97 16.25
CA GLY A 95 8.31 9.74 15.91
C GLY A 95 9.36 9.33 16.95
N ASP A 96 9.90 10.30 17.71
CA ASP A 96 10.79 10.18 18.89
C ASP A 96 11.76 8.97 18.86
N GLY A 97 12.52 8.82 17.75
CA GLY A 97 13.47 7.73 17.56
C GLY A 97 12.86 6.40 17.09
N MET A 98 11.54 6.35 16.80
CA MET A 98 10.92 5.17 16.20
C MET A 98 11.58 4.84 14.86
N ALA A 99 11.84 3.55 14.63
CA ALA A 99 12.38 3.10 13.35
C ALA A 99 11.38 3.33 12.21
N CYS A 100 11.86 3.93 11.11
CA CYS A 100 11.11 4.05 9.86
C CYS A 100 11.86 3.31 8.75
N PHE A 101 11.25 2.29 8.18
CA PHE A 101 11.82 1.48 7.11
C PHE A 101 11.34 1.99 5.76
N ALA A 102 12.25 2.54 4.96
CA ALA A 102 11.96 3.10 3.64
C ALA A 102 12.77 2.40 2.54
N PRO A 103 12.25 2.30 1.30
CA PRO A 103 12.94 1.60 0.21
C PRO A 103 14.10 2.41 -0.38
N ALA A 104 14.14 3.71 -0.13
CA ALA A 104 15.19 4.62 -0.59
C ALA A 104 15.51 5.66 0.50
N GLU A 105 16.52 6.48 0.24
CA GLU A 105 17.01 7.50 1.17
C GLU A 105 15.97 8.60 1.37
N VAL A 106 15.61 8.86 2.62
CA VAL A 106 14.63 9.86 3.01
C VAL A 106 14.89 10.35 4.43
N GLY A 107 14.68 11.64 4.69
CA GLY A 107 14.72 12.21 6.04
C GLY A 107 13.48 11.83 6.86
N GLY A 108 13.64 11.73 8.17
CA GLY A 108 12.55 11.48 9.11
C GLY A 108 12.40 12.62 10.11
N ASP A 109 11.19 13.17 10.28
CA ASP A 109 10.90 14.14 11.33
C ASP A 109 10.75 13.41 12.68
N GLY A 110 11.86 13.25 13.38
CA GLY A 110 11.95 12.51 14.64
C GLY A 110 12.05 10.98 14.49
N PHE A 111 12.00 10.42 13.28
CA PHE A 111 12.20 9.00 13.04
C PHE A 111 13.67 8.64 12.84
N GLU A 112 14.05 7.44 13.25
CA GLU A 112 15.28 6.79 12.83
C GLU A 112 15.04 6.09 11.48
N THR A 113 15.37 6.75 10.36
CA THR A 113 15.16 6.17 9.02
C THR A 113 16.19 5.06 8.75
N LYS A 114 15.67 3.91 8.28
CA LYS A 114 16.45 2.72 7.92
C LYS A 114 16.16 2.35 6.48
N ILE A 115 17.15 2.47 5.61
CA ILE A 115 17.01 2.10 4.20
C ILE A 115 16.97 0.59 4.10
N VAL A 116 15.95 0.09 3.41
CA VAL A 116 15.76 -1.32 3.09
C VAL A 116 16.41 -1.58 1.73
N GLN A 117 17.59 -2.17 1.72
CA GLN A 117 18.37 -2.43 0.50
C GLN A 117 18.04 -3.79 -0.15
N GLY A 118 17.29 -4.64 0.51
CA GLY A 118 16.90 -5.97 0.04
C GLY A 118 15.94 -6.64 1.02
N PRO A 119 15.54 -7.88 0.75
CA PRO A 119 14.64 -8.61 1.65
C PRO A 119 15.17 -8.66 3.07
N ARG A 120 14.32 -8.35 4.03
CA ARG A 120 14.68 -8.40 5.45
C ARG A 120 13.48 -8.55 6.36
N MET A 121 13.72 -9.05 7.55
CA MET A 121 12.72 -9.04 8.62
C MET A 121 12.56 -7.61 9.17
N LEU A 122 11.31 -7.24 9.39
CA LEU A 122 10.85 -6.02 10.04
C LEU A 122 10.24 -6.36 11.42
N PRO A 123 9.94 -5.36 12.27
CA PRO A 123 9.12 -5.57 13.45
C PRO A 123 7.81 -6.30 13.16
N ALA A 124 7.11 -6.74 14.21
CA ALA A 124 5.89 -7.53 14.13
C ALA A 124 6.04 -8.91 13.43
N GLY A 125 7.27 -9.38 13.19
CA GLY A 125 7.53 -10.67 12.53
C GLY A 125 7.12 -10.70 11.05
N ILE A 126 7.09 -9.55 10.41
CA ILE A 126 6.77 -9.35 8.99
C ILE A 126 8.10 -9.21 8.23
N ALA A 127 8.12 -9.60 6.94
CA ALA A 127 9.25 -9.37 6.05
C ALA A 127 8.93 -8.25 5.06
N SER A 128 9.97 -7.51 4.64
CA SER A 128 9.95 -6.68 3.43
C SER A 128 10.48 -7.48 2.24
N THR A 129 9.91 -7.26 1.06
CA THR A 129 10.47 -7.75 -0.21
C THR A 129 11.82 -7.11 -0.55
N GLY A 130 12.17 -6.01 0.12
CA GLY A 130 13.14 -5.06 -0.40
C GLY A 130 12.57 -4.23 -1.55
N PRO A 131 13.35 -3.25 -2.05
CA PRO A 131 12.93 -2.38 -3.13
C PRO A 131 12.82 -3.17 -4.45
N LEU A 132 11.67 -3.06 -5.07
CA LEU A 132 11.40 -3.53 -6.43
C LEU A 132 11.28 -2.28 -7.31
N SER A 133 12.21 -2.12 -8.23
CA SER A 133 12.35 -0.87 -8.98
C SER A 133 11.58 -0.91 -10.30
N ARG A 134 10.92 0.19 -10.64
CA ARG A 134 10.30 0.41 -11.94
C ARG A 134 10.46 1.87 -12.37
N SER A 135 10.78 2.09 -13.64
CA SER A 135 10.77 3.42 -14.21
C SER A 135 9.34 3.84 -14.55
N LEU A 136 8.88 4.94 -13.98
CA LEU A 136 7.56 5.51 -14.21
C LEU A 136 7.67 6.77 -15.06
N PHE A 137 6.73 6.95 -16.00
CA PHE A 137 6.71 8.15 -16.81
C PHE A 137 6.45 9.40 -15.95
N PHE A 138 7.23 10.45 -16.10
CA PHE A 138 7.28 11.68 -15.29
C PHE A 138 7.72 11.52 -13.82
N MET A 139 7.63 10.35 -13.22
CA MET A 139 7.99 10.14 -11.81
C MET A 139 9.41 9.58 -11.64
N GLY A 140 10.04 9.13 -12.76
CA GLY A 140 11.38 8.55 -12.73
C GLY A 140 11.44 7.13 -12.16
N LEU A 141 12.61 6.77 -11.65
CA LEU A 141 12.80 5.48 -10.99
C LEU A 141 12.06 5.48 -9.65
N THR A 142 11.11 4.57 -9.52
CA THR A 142 10.37 4.35 -8.28
C THR A 142 10.75 3.00 -7.68
N GLU A 143 11.16 3.02 -6.44
CA GLU A 143 11.47 1.84 -5.63
C GLU A 143 10.32 1.62 -4.66
N GLU A 144 9.64 0.49 -4.80
CA GLU A 144 8.52 0.11 -3.92
C GLU A 144 8.82 -1.21 -3.24
N GLN A 145 8.61 -1.28 -1.92
CA GLN A 145 8.63 -2.50 -1.15
C GLN A 145 7.22 -2.94 -0.78
N ALA A 146 6.95 -4.24 -0.88
CA ALA A 146 5.79 -4.87 -0.30
C ALA A 146 6.16 -5.54 1.03
N ILE A 147 5.19 -5.76 1.89
CA ILE A 147 5.37 -6.56 3.10
C ILE A 147 4.80 -7.96 2.93
N VAL A 148 5.43 -8.92 3.58
CA VAL A 148 5.05 -10.34 3.55
C VAL A 148 4.96 -10.87 4.97
N ALA A 149 3.77 -11.32 5.36
CA ALA A 149 3.51 -11.95 6.65
C ALA A 149 3.21 -13.45 6.44
N ARG A 150 3.98 -14.32 7.06
CA ARG A 150 3.78 -15.77 6.99
C ARG A 150 2.86 -16.24 8.12
N LEU A 151 1.65 -16.69 7.78
CA LEU A 151 0.67 -17.22 8.71
C LEU A 151 0.77 -18.74 8.84
N LYS A 152 0.86 -19.23 10.07
CA LYS A 152 0.90 -20.65 10.37
C LYS A 152 -0.34 -21.36 9.82
N HIS A 153 -0.12 -22.45 9.07
CA HIS A 153 -1.18 -23.27 8.45
C HIS A 153 -2.05 -22.58 7.38
N LYS A 154 -1.76 -21.32 7.01
CA LYS A 154 -2.53 -20.59 5.98
C LYS A 154 -1.67 -20.23 4.76
N GLY A 155 -0.48 -19.70 4.97
CA GLY A 155 0.40 -19.23 3.91
C GLY A 155 0.79 -17.76 4.08
N MET A 156 1.18 -17.11 2.98
CA MET A 156 1.63 -15.72 2.98
C MET A 156 0.49 -14.73 2.81
N VAL A 157 0.53 -13.65 3.57
CA VAL A 157 -0.23 -12.41 3.31
C VAL A 157 0.75 -11.38 2.75
N VAL A 158 0.45 -10.84 1.58
CA VAL A 158 1.31 -9.87 0.85
C VAL A 158 0.55 -8.56 0.68
N ILE A 159 1.09 -7.45 1.21
CA ILE A 159 0.46 -6.12 1.11
C ILE A 159 1.40 -5.15 0.40
N THR A 160 0.85 -4.46 -0.60
CA THR A 160 1.55 -3.48 -1.45
C THR A 160 1.11 -2.05 -1.13
N GLY A 161 1.90 -1.06 -1.56
CA GLY A 161 1.49 0.35 -1.58
C GLY A 161 0.60 0.65 -2.80
N CYS A 162 1.22 0.98 -3.93
CA CYS A 162 0.57 1.18 -5.23
C CYS A 162 0.69 -0.02 -6.18
N GLY A 163 1.63 -0.94 -5.94
CA GLY A 163 1.92 -2.03 -6.86
C GLY A 163 2.61 -1.58 -8.15
N HIS A 164 3.37 -0.48 -8.12
CA HIS A 164 4.12 0.02 -9.29
C HIS A 164 5.02 -1.03 -9.94
N PRO A 165 5.71 -1.93 -9.19
CA PRO A 165 6.52 -3.00 -9.78
C PRO A 165 5.73 -4.01 -10.60
N THR A 166 4.43 -4.00 -10.53
CA THR A 166 3.38 -4.93 -10.91
C THR A 166 3.19 -6.06 -9.90
N ILE A 167 1.94 -6.50 -9.79
CA ILE A 167 1.60 -7.55 -8.82
C ILE A 167 2.30 -8.87 -9.16
N GLU A 168 2.58 -9.13 -10.43
CA GLU A 168 3.31 -10.32 -10.90
C GLU A 168 4.75 -10.31 -10.36
N THR A 169 5.44 -9.18 -10.43
CA THR A 169 6.80 -9.03 -9.88
C THR A 169 6.80 -9.21 -8.37
N ILE A 170 5.80 -8.64 -7.69
CA ILE A 170 5.66 -8.76 -6.24
C ILE A 170 5.38 -10.21 -5.83
N ILE A 171 4.51 -10.93 -6.57
CA ILE A 171 4.25 -12.36 -6.39
C ILE A 171 5.54 -13.19 -6.56
N GLN A 172 6.30 -12.95 -7.63
CA GLN A 172 7.56 -13.64 -7.87
C GLN A 172 8.55 -13.41 -6.73
N MET A 173 8.62 -12.19 -6.21
CA MET A 173 9.49 -11.88 -5.08
C MET A 173 9.01 -12.53 -3.77
N ALA A 174 7.72 -12.50 -3.48
CA ALA A 174 7.16 -13.17 -2.31
C ALA A 174 7.45 -14.69 -2.33
N LYS A 175 7.32 -15.34 -3.50
CA LYS A 175 7.65 -16.75 -3.69
C LYS A 175 9.15 -17.07 -3.54
N ARG A 176 10.05 -16.08 -3.69
CA ARG A 176 11.48 -16.27 -3.37
C ARG A 176 11.75 -16.21 -1.86
N LEU A 177 10.86 -15.57 -1.09
CA LEU A 177 11.00 -15.47 0.36
C LEU A 177 10.46 -16.71 1.09
N SER A 178 9.47 -17.40 0.52
CA SER A 178 8.88 -18.62 1.09
C SER A 178 8.20 -19.44 0.01
N ASP A 179 8.28 -20.77 0.15
CA ASP A 179 7.55 -21.74 -0.67
C ASP A 179 6.07 -21.90 -0.25
N ASP A 180 5.65 -21.22 0.82
CA ASP A 180 4.25 -21.26 1.27
C ASP A 180 3.31 -20.66 0.20
N PRO A 181 2.08 -21.15 0.08
CA PRO A 181 1.10 -20.57 -0.82
C PRO A 181 0.78 -19.12 -0.42
N ILE A 182 0.42 -18.29 -1.40
CA ILE A 182 -0.11 -16.97 -1.11
C ILE A 182 -1.57 -17.12 -0.67
N TYR A 183 -1.82 -16.85 0.61
CA TYR A 183 -3.14 -16.91 1.22
C TYR A 183 -3.96 -15.66 0.96
N ALA A 184 -3.33 -14.49 1.08
CA ALA A 184 -3.95 -13.21 0.81
C ALA A 184 -2.94 -12.27 0.12
N ILE A 185 -3.40 -11.45 -0.83
CA ILE A 185 -2.55 -10.50 -1.54
C ILE A 185 -3.35 -9.26 -1.91
N GLY A 186 -2.70 -8.10 -1.96
CA GLY A 186 -3.29 -6.87 -2.48
C GLY A 186 -2.76 -5.61 -1.82
N GLY A 187 -3.56 -4.59 -1.84
CA GLY A 187 -3.23 -3.18 -1.69
C GLY A 187 -3.47 -2.49 -3.02
N GLY A 188 -2.63 -1.53 -3.41
CA GLY A 188 -2.67 -0.91 -4.71
C GLY A 188 -2.23 -1.88 -5.82
N LEU A 189 -2.94 -1.86 -6.94
CA LEU A 189 -2.64 -2.63 -8.14
C LEU A 189 -2.42 -1.74 -9.37
N HIS A 190 -2.72 -0.46 -9.23
CA HIS A 190 -2.53 0.61 -10.19
C HIS A 190 -3.21 0.36 -11.56
N PHE A 191 -4.54 0.19 -11.56
CA PHE A 191 -5.35 0.01 -12.77
C PHE A 191 -6.32 1.17 -13.05
N PRO A 192 -5.82 2.37 -13.43
CA PRO A 192 -6.65 3.50 -13.87
C PRO A 192 -7.06 3.33 -15.35
N VAL A 193 -7.81 2.28 -15.69
CA VAL A 193 -8.13 1.90 -17.08
C VAL A 193 -9.05 2.90 -17.76
N THR A 194 -10.18 3.24 -17.14
CA THR A 194 -11.20 4.13 -17.73
C THR A 194 -11.21 5.50 -17.08
N ASP A 195 -10.75 5.59 -15.84
CA ASP A 195 -10.78 6.80 -15.04
C ASP A 195 -9.60 6.82 -14.05
N SER A 196 -9.42 7.94 -13.36
CA SER A 196 -8.42 8.14 -12.32
C SER A 196 -9.10 8.51 -11.01
N PRO A 197 -8.88 7.76 -9.92
CA PRO A 197 -9.34 8.14 -8.58
C PRO A 197 -8.79 9.52 -8.15
N LEU A 198 -7.52 9.81 -8.45
CA LEU A 198 -6.94 11.14 -8.26
C LEU A 198 -7.23 12.02 -9.46
N ARG A 199 -8.17 12.95 -9.30
CA ARG A 199 -8.53 13.94 -10.31
C ARG A 199 -8.02 15.33 -9.94
N LYS A 200 -7.39 16.00 -10.92
CA LYS A 200 -7.25 17.47 -10.92
C LYS A 200 -8.11 18.02 -12.05
N PRO A 201 -8.60 19.28 -12.00
CA PRO A 201 -9.46 19.83 -13.03
C PRO A 201 -8.93 19.53 -14.44
N GLY A 202 -9.68 18.75 -15.22
CA GLY A 202 -9.37 18.38 -16.58
C GLY A 202 -8.32 17.28 -16.81
N LEU A 203 -7.67 16.74 -15.76
CA LEU A 203 -6.62 15.72 -15.91
C LEU A 203 -6.91 14.46 -15.09
N LYS A 204 -6.88 13.30 -15.74
CA LYS A 204 -6.89 11.98 -15.13
C LYS A 204 -5.45 11.56 -14.82
N VAL A 205 -4.92 12.08 -13.70
CA VAL A 205 -3.48 12.10 -13.40
C VAL A 205 -2.86 10.71 -13.41
N GLN A 206 -3.47 9.74 -12.75
CA GLN A 206 -2.92 8.37 -12.63
C GLN A 206 -2.95 7.57 -13.93
N MET A 207 -3.80 7.94 -14.90
CA MET A 207 -3.78 7.31 -16.24
C MET A 207 -2.53 7.66 -17.05
N ILE A 208 -1.83 8.73 -16.68
CA ILE A 208 -0.62 9.21 -17.35
C ILE A 208 0.61 8.94 -16.49
N TRP A 209 0.50 9.16 -15.19
CA TRP A 209 1.58 9.04 -14.23
C TRP A 209 1.50 7.71 -13.48
N GLY A 210 2.62 7.13 -13.16
CA GLY A 210 2.69 5.95 -12.32
C GLY A 210 2.39 4.61 -13.01
N THR A 211 2.12 4.60 -14.33
CA THR A 211 1.78 3.36 -15.06
C THR A 211 3.01 2.59 -15.56
N GLY A 212 4.19 3.18 -15.55
CA GLY A 212 5.38 2.60 -16.19
C GLY A 212 5.30 2.50 -17.72
N LYS A 213 4.24 3.04 -18.33
CA LYS A 213 4.04 3.12 -19.77
C LYS A 213 4.15 4.59 -20.23
N PRO A 214 4.58 4.88 -21.46
CA PRO A 214 4.49 6.20 -22.03
C PRO A 214 3.04 6.72 -22.07
N PRO A 215 2.78 8.04 -22.04
CA PRO A 215 1.42 8.59 -21.95
C PRO A 215 0.53 8.25 -23.14
N TRP A 216 1.11 7.85 -24.28
CA TRP A 216 0.38 7.34 -25.45
C TRP A 216 0.09 5.84 -25.39
N GLN A 217 0.63 5.12 -24.40
CA GLN A 217 0.37 3.71 -24.13
C GLN A 217 -0.24 3.57 -22.72
N LYS A 218 -1.53 3.81 -22.60
CA LYS A 218 -2.25 3.68 -21.34
C LYS A 218 -2.30 2.22 -20.88
N ILE A 219 -2.56 2.01 -19.59
CA ILE A 219 -3.02 0.71 -19.10
C ILE A 219 -4.36 0.40 -19.75
N THR A 220 -4.46 -0.79 -20.33
CA THR A 220 -5.59 -1.23 -21.13
C THR A 220 -6.41 -2.27 -20.39
N GLU A 221 -7.58 -2.55 -20.92
CA GLU A 221 -8.43 -3.67 -20.46
C GLU A 221 -7.71 -5.02 -20.62
N GLN A 222 -6.90 -5.18 -21.67
CA GLN A 222 -6.10 -6.38 -21.87
C GLN A 222 -5.06 -6.57 -20.76
N ASP A 223 -4.41 -5.51 -20.29
CA ASP A 223 -3.49 -5.57 -19.14
C ASP A 223 -4.25 -6.01 -17.88
N LEU A 224 -5.48 -5.50 -17.68
CA LEU A 224 -6.33 -5.87 -16.55
C LEU A 224 -6.72 -7.35 -16.60
N GLU A 225 -7.20 -7.85 -17.75
CA GLU A 225 -7.57 -9.26 -17.93
C GLU A 225 -6.36 -10.18 -17.71
N GLN A 226 -5.20 -9.83 -18.24
CA GLN A 226 -3.97 -10.62 -18.02
C GLN A 226 -3.61 -10.70 -16.52
N THR A 227 -3.76 -9.61 -15.78
CA THR A 227 -3.51 -9.63 -14.32
C THR A 227 -4.56 -10.44 -13.58
N ILE A 228 -5.82 -10.42 -14.01
CA ILE A 228 -6.88 -11.27 -13.45
C ILE A 228 -6.53 -12.76 -13.67
N GLU A 229 -6.10 -13.14 -14.86
CA GLU A 229 -5.67 -14.51 -15.16
C GLU A 229 -4.49 -14.93 -14.28
N ASN A 230 -3.48 -14.07 -14.14
CA ASN A 230 -2.31 -14.32 -13.29
C ASN A 230 -2.68 -14.49 -11.81
N LEU A 231 -3.58 -13.65 -11.29
CA LEU A 231 -4.06 -13.77 -9.91
C LEU A 231 -4.89 -15.03 -9.70
N ASN A 232 -5.75 -15.41 -10.67
CA ASN A 232 -6.49 -16.67 -10.62
C ASN A 232 -5.56 -17.90 -10.66
N ALA A 233 -4.46 -17.83 -11.42
CA ALA A 233 -3.44 -18.89 -11.46
C ALA A 233 -2.67 -19.02 -10.12
N VAL A 234 -2.47 -17.93 -9.38
CA VAL A 234 -1.88 -17.95 -8.03
C VAL A 234 -2.86 -18.54 -7.02
N CYS A 235 -4.17 -18.40 -7.27
CA CYS A 235 -5.26 -18.93 -6.46
C CYS A 235 -5.20 -18.53 -4.97
N PRO A 236 -5.05 -17.25 -4.62
CA PRO A 236 -5.12 -16.80 -3.24
C PRO A 236 -6.55 -16.99 -2.70
N LYS A 237 -6.70 -17.11 -1.39
CA LYS A 237 -8.03 -17.16 -0.77
C LYS A 237 -8.68 -15.78 -0.68
N HIS A 238 -7.88 -14.73 -0.49
CA HIS A 238 -8.33 -13.35 -0.35
C HIS A 238 -7.52 -12.42 -1.24
N ILE A 239 -8.20 -11.45 -1.86
CA ILE A 239 -7.56 -10.33 -2.56
C ILE A 239 -8.09 -9.02 -1.97
N PHE A 240 -7.16 -8.13 -1.61
CA PHE A 240 -7.43 -6.75 -1.19
C PHE A 240 -7.25 -5.81 -2.37
N LEU A 241 -8.26 -5.02 -2.66
CA LEU A 241 -8.27 -4.07 -3.76
C LEU A 241 -8.32 -2.66 -3.21
N SER A 242 -7.24 -1.91 -3.40
CA SER A 242 -7.19 -0.51 -3.01
C SER A 242 -7.83 0.38 -4.09
N PRO A 243 -8.80 1.22 -3.71
CA PRO A 243 -9.45 2.16 -4.64
C PRO A 243 -8.67 3.47 -4.86
N HIS A 244 -7.51 3.69 -4.21
CA HIS A 244 -6.77 4.95 -4.35
C HIS A 244 -6.07 5.10 -5.71
N ASP A 245 -5.73 4.01 -6.38
CA ASP A 245 -5.00 3.96 -7.66
C ASP A 245 -5.71 3.14 -8.75
N THR A 246 -6.79 2.46 -8.40
CA THR A 246 -7.54 1.57 -9.28
C THR A 246 -8.96 2.11 -9.48
N CYS A 247 -9.37 2.33 -10.73
CA CYS A 247 -10.68 2.91 -11.05
C CYS A 247 -11.85 1.94 -10.76
N ASP A 248 -13.05 2.49 -10.58
CA ASP A 248 -14.26 1.69 -10.25
C ASP A 248 -14.55 0.58 -11.26
N TYR A 249 -14.32 0.82 -12.55
CA TYR A 249 -14.44 -0.19 -13.58
C TYR A 249 -13.52 -1.39 -13.32
N ALA A 250 -12.23 -1.12 -13.08
CA ALA A 250 -11.24 -2.16 -12.80
C ALA A 250 -11.54 -2.89 -11.48
N LEU A 251 -11.93 -2.18 -10.43
CA LEU A 251 -12.37 -2.78 -9.16
C LEU A 251 -13.52 -3.75 -9.36
N GLN A 252 -14.52 -3.37 -10.17
CA GLN A 252 -15.67 -4.22 -10.48
C GLN A 252 -15.26 -5.44 -11.31
N ARG A 253 -14.36 -5.26 -12.31
CA ARG A 253 -13.83 -6.38 -13.11
C ARG A 253 -13.07 -7.38 -12.24
N PHE A 254 -12.19 -6.92 -11.38
CA PHE A 254 -11.51 -7.79 -10.39
C PHE A 254 -12.53 -8.55 -9.53
N LYS A 255 -13.51 -7.84 -8.96
CA LYS A 255 -14.52 -8.45 -8.07
C LYS A 255 -15.36 -9.54 -8.76
N THR A 256 -15.66 -9.39 -10.06
CA THR A 256 -16.51 -10.33 -10.80
C THR A 256 -15.74 -11.48 -11.46
N SER A 257 -14.43 -11.31 -11.68
CA SER A 257 -13.62 -12.25 -12.48
C SER A 257 -12.57 -13.03 -11.68
N LEU A 258 -12.33 -12.64 -10.44
CA LEU A 258 -11.42 -13.37 -9.55
C LEU A 258 -12.16 -14.52 -8.85
N ASN A 259 -11.52 -15.70 -8.83
CA ASN A 259 -12.04 -16.93 -8.23
C ASN A 259 -11.77 -17.03 -6.72
N CYS A 260 -11.86 -15.90 -5.99
CA CYS A 260 -11.52 -15.80 -4.59
C CYS A 260 -12.37 -14.73 -3.87
N GLN A 261 -12.22 -14.62 -2.56
CA GLN A 261 -12.87 -13.54 -1.82
C GLN A 261 -12.16 -12.20 -2.07
N THR A 262 -12.85 -11.26 -2.70
CA THR A 262 -12.35 -9.92 -2.98
C THR A 262 -12.88 -8.92 -1.96
N HIS A 263 -11.96 -8.08 -1.44
CA HIS A 263 -12.26 -7.04 -0.47
C HIS A 263 -11.83 -5.70 -1.06
N ILE A 264 -12.77 -4.80 -1.33
CA ILE A 264 -12.45 -3.41 -1.63
C ILE A 264 -12.14 -2.73 -0.30
N LEU A 265 -10.92 -2.19 -0.17
CA LEU A 265 -10.47 -1.58 1.08
C LEU A 265 -11.20 -0.26 1.32
N GLU A 266 -11.63 -0.05 2.57
CA GLU A 266 -12.35 1.16 3.00
C GLU A 266 -11.77 1.66 4.33
N SER A 267 -11.56 2.97 4.45
CA SER A 267 -11.16 3.60 5.71
C SER A 267 -12.11 3.22 6.85
N GLY A 268 -11.56 2.81 7.98
CA GLY A 268 -12.32 2.41 9.18
C GLY A 268 -12.65 0.93 9.26
N VAL A 269 -12.31 0.12 8.26
CA VAL A 269 -12.56 -1.34 8.26
C VAL A 269 -11.32 -2.09 8.72
N THR A 270 -11.53 -3.16 9.47
CA THR A 270 -10.49 -4.09 9.93
C THR A 270 -10.72 -5.48 9.34
N TYR A 271 -9.67 -6.08 8.80
CA TYR A 271 -9.64 -7.44 8.26
C TYR A 271 -8.73 -8.30 9.13
N SER A 272 -9.20 -9.48 9.54
CA SER A 272 -8.46 -10.39 10.44
C SER A 272 -8.39 -11.81 9.88
N PHE A 273 -7.23 -12.47 10.07
CA PHE A 273 -6.94 -13.83 9.60
C PHE A 273 -6.25 -14.68 10.66
#